data_e617f738da0f237a381280a3d2c485a8
#
_entry.id   e617f738da0f237a381280a3d2c485a8
#
_cell.length_a   1.000
_cell.length_b   1.000
_cell.length_c   1.000
_cell.angle_alpha   90.00
_cell.angle_beta   90.00
_cell.angle_gamma   90.00
#
_symmetry.space_group_name_H-M   'P 1'
#
loop_
_entity.id
_entity.type
_entity.pdbx_description
1 polymer ?
#
loop_
_entity_poly.entity_id
_entity_poly.type
_entity_poly.pdbx_seq_one_letter_code
_entity_poly.pdbx_strand_id
1 'polypeptide(L)'
;MVSAEVSGSLPPPLFRHQRDLLDLTWELPAWAVFFQTGCGKSAPTIHTAVRLYQARRIDAVIVVAPNMVHRNWITDEIPKHCSISWRGLDWHSSRGKTQDRSLARLLETSGGTLPWLSITYDGLITPRGRKAVLDFIARFSRVMLIADEGSRIKNPEAMRTKKVAALRKLSAYVRLLNGTPTTQAPTEIYAQMKLLDDMYWVRHGIGSFTAFKARFCVFKKIVIGGEDDREANELKGRRHVPIVPHDADPEGVAAYEQLDLGEILSPEERATLPAGRPTGQGGGSPTTGRSIDIVVGYRELDKLHQMIQPLSTRLTKEQAGLDLPPKLYQRLVFELAPEQRRVYEQLRKEYMVELDNGVLITAALAMVRILRLQQVACGYLPNPDDPEGEPILVPRGENPRLSAFSDWLEDVGTQQSIVWCRFTRDVDLITRELGPPRCVRYDGQVSERDKARALDLFMSGKRQICVAKAASMGMGLTMVNSSISFYYSNTFSLLERLQSEDRQHRLGQHNPVTYVDLVADGTVDLKILQSLRTSNEIASRVNGDEYREWLR
;
A
#
# COMPACT_ATOMS: atom_id res chain seq x y z
N MET A 1 4.69 21.74 -18.50
CA MET A 1 3.34 22.25 -18.78
C MET A 1 2.89 21.63 -20.08
N VAL A 2 1.74 21.04 -20.08
CA VAL A 2 1.09 20.46 -21.25
C VAL A 2 -0.20 21.23 -21.49
N SER A 3 -0.51 21.57 -22.71
CA SER A 3 -1.79 22.17 -23.11
C SER A 3 -2.28 21.47 -24.37
N ALA A 4 -3.56 21.24 -24.48
CA ALA A 4 -4.19 20.89 -25.74
C ALA A 4 -5.38 21.84 -25.96
N GLU A 5 -5.41 22.47 -27.12
CA GLU A 5 -6.65 22.88 -27.74
C GLU A 5 -7.34 21.59 -28.21
N VAL A 6 -8.66 21.50 -28.11
CA VAL A 6 -9.42 20.28 -28.43
C VAL A 6 -8.89 19.69 -29.75
N SER A 7 -8.09 18.64 -29.66
CA SER A 7 -7.75 17.84 -30.84
C SER A 7 -9.05 17.17 -31.31
N GLY A 8 -9.37 17.24 -32.60
CA GLY A 8 -10.66 16.88 -33.19
C GLY A 8 -11.15 15.43 -33.01
N SER A 9 -10.57 14.63 -32.11
CA SER A 9 -11.06 13.33 -31.71
C SER A 9 -11.88 13.47 -30.43
N LEU A 10 -13.15 13.06 -30.47
CA LEU A 10 -13.99 12.93 -29.28
C LEU A 10 -13.33 11.96 -28.27
N PRO A 11 -13.41 12.26 -26.95
CA PRO A 11 -12.94 11.33 -25.93
C PRO A 11 -13.64 9.97 -26.07
N PRO A 12 -12.99 8.87 -25.67
CA PRO A 12 -13.63 7.55 -25.68
C PRO A 12 -14.93 7.56 -24.91
N PRO A 13 -15.98 6.88 -25.38
CA PRO A 13 -17.25 6.82 -24.67
C PRO A 13 -17.05 6.17 -23.29
N LEU A 14 -17.76 6.71 -22.29
CA LEU A 14 -17.77 6.12 -20.95
C LEU A 14 -18.49 4.77 -20.98
N PHE A 15 -17.96 3.80 -20.21
CA PHE A 15 -18.68 2.57 -19.91
C PHE A 15 -19.98 2.86 -19.14
N ARG A 16 -20.93 1.93 -19.14
CA ARG A 16 -22.21 2.09 -18.46
C ARG A 16 -22.05 2.52 -17.00
N HIS A 17 -21.27 1.77 -16.21
CA HIS A 17 -21.03 2.08 -14.80
C HIS A 17 -20.36 3.46 -14.56
N GLN A 18 -19.57 3.93 -15.52
CA GLN A 18 -18.94 5.26 -15.45
C GLN A 18 -19.97 6.38 -15.72
N ARG A 19 -20.90 6.15 -16.66
CA ARG A 19 -22.00 7.08 -16.93
C ARG A 19 -22.96 7.16 -15.75
N ASP A 20 -23.34 6.00 -15.21
CA ASP A 20 -24.25 5.91 -14.07
C ASP A 20 -23.65 6.65 -12.85
N LEU A 21 -22.34 6.49 -12.57
CA LEU A 21 -21.65 7.24 -11.54
C LEU A 21 -21.67 8.75 -11.82
N LEU A 22 -21.33 9.15 -13.05
CA LEU A 22 -21.29 10.56 -13.45
C LEU A 22 -22.67 11.21 -13.26
N ASP A 23 -23.72 10.59 -13.78
CA ASP A 23 -25.07 11.14 -13.72
C ASP A 23 -25.62 11.21 -12.28
N LEU A 24 -25.25 10.25 -11.44
CA LEU A 24 -25.63 10.25 -10.02
C LEU A 24 -24.92 11.34 -9.21
N THR A 25 -23.65 11.66 -9.53
CA THR A 25 -22.77 12.33 -8.56
C THR A 25 -22.18 13.66 -9.01
N TRP A 26 -22.32 14.07 -10.27
CA TRP A 26 -21.58 15.21 -10.78
C TRP A 26 -21.90 16.54 -10.06
N GLU A 27 -23.15 16.75 -9.62
CA GLU A 27 -23.55 17.94 -8.85
C GLU A 27 -23.26 17.86 -7.36
N LEU A 28 -22.99 16.65 -6.83
CA LEU A 28 -22.74 16.48 -5.41
C LEU A 28 -21.38 17.10 -5.02
N PRO A 29 -21.31 17.86 -3.92
CA PRO A 29 -20.10 18.56 -3.53
C PRO A 29 -18.97 17.61 -3.12
N ALA A 30 -19.29 16.40 -2.67
CA ALA A 30 -18.31 15.41 -2.24
C ALA A 30 -18.77 14.00 -2.58
N TRP A 31 -17.84 13.17 -3.08
CA TRP A 31 -18.13 11.76 -3.36
C TRP A 31 -16.86 10.92 -3.37
N ALA A 32 -16.93 9.68 -2.83
CA ALA A 32 -15.90 8.68 -2.96
C ALA A 32 -16.20 7.71 -4.10
N VAL A 33 -15.21 7.49 -4.95
CA VAL A 33 -15.25 6.52 -6.05
C VAL A 33 -14.37 5.34 -5.66
N PHE A 34 -14.97 4.32 -5.06
CA PHE A 34 -14.29 3.11 -4.60
C PHE A 34 -14.35 2.00 -5.66
N PHE A 35 -14.07 2.36 -6.90
CA PHE A 35 -13.97 1.40 -7.99
C PHE A 35 -12.67 0.61 -7.88
N GLN A 36 -12.76 -0.69 -7.98
CA GLN A 36 -11.58 -1.55 -8.02
C GLN A 36 -10.59 -1.09 -9.09
N THR A 37 -9.32 -1.33 -8.87
CA THR A 37 -8.26 -0.94 -9.82
C THR A 37 -8.54 -1.55 -11.20
N GLY A 38 -8.46 -0.74 -12.26
CA GLY A 38 -8.80 -1.16 -13.63
C GLY A 38 -10.23 -0.87 -14.07
N CYS A 39 -11.16 -0.50 -13.17
CA CYS A 39 -12.54 -0.12 -13.54
C CYS A 39 -12.69 1.32 -14.05
N GLY A 40 -11.60 2.06 -14.24
CA GLY A 40 -11.58 3.37 -14.89
C GLY A 40 -12.17 4.50 -14.05
N LYS A 41 -11.63 4.75 -12.85
CA LYS A 41 -12.03 5.86 -11.96
C LYS A 41 -11.80 7.26 -12.53
N SER A 42 -10.70 7.43 -13.29
CA SER A 42 -10.27 8.75 -13.79
C SER A 42 -11.24 9.33 -14.80
N ALA A 43 -11.73 8.53 -15.74
CA ALA A 43 -12.63 9.00 -16.80
C ALA A 43 -13.90 9.71 -16.28
N PRO A 44 -14.77 9.09 -15.45
CA PRO A 44 -15.96 9.77 -14.94
C PRO A 44 -15.62 10.97 -14.05
N THR A 45 -14.45 10.96 -13.38
CA THR A 45 -14.00 12.09 -12.56
C THR A 45 -13.58 13.29 -13.42
N ILE A 46 -12.91 13.07 -14.55
CA ILE A 46 -12.57 14.12 -15.52
C ILE A 46 -13.85 14.68 -16.15
N HIS A 47 -14.77 13.82 -16.56
CA HIS A 47 -16.10 14.26 -17.08
C HIS A 47 -16.90 15.04 -16.03
N THR A 48 -16.81 14.69 -14.73
CA THR A 48 -17.40 15.51 -13.65
C THR A 48 -16.78 16.91 -13.63
N ALA A 49 -15.45 17.02 -13.71
CA ALA A 49 -14.79 18.33 -13.75
C ALA A 49 -15.20 19.15 -14.97
N VAL A 50 -15.30 18.54 -16.14
CA VAL A 50 -15.76 19.19 -17.38
C VAL A 50 -17.19 19.70 -17.23
N ARG A 51 -18.15 18.88 -16.75
CA ARG A 51 -19.54 19.29 -16.52
C ARG A 51 -19.64 20.44 -15.52
N LEU A 52 -18.90 20.36 -14.40
CA LEU A 52 -18.88 21.42 -13.38
C LEU A 52 -18.30 22.73 -13.93
N TYR A 53 -17.26 22.67 -14.77
CA TYR A 53 -16.68 23.84 -15.41
C TYR A 53 -17.64 24.48 -16.40
N GLN A 54 -18.28 23.69 -17.27
CA GLN A 54 -19.29 24.16 -18.23
C GLN A 54 -20.52 24.78 -17.53
N ALA A 55 -20.91 24.19 -16.39
CA ALA A 55 -21.97 24.74 -15.53
C ALA A 55 -21.50 25.94 -14.67
N ARG A 56 -20.25 26.41 -14.85
CA ARG A 56 -19.65 27.51 -14.09
C ARG A 56 -19.67 27.30 -12.58
N ARG A 57 -19.57 26.04 -12.13
CA ARG A 57 -19.53 25.66 -10.71
C ARG A 57 -18.09 25.62 -10.18
N ILE A 58 -17.11 25.39 -11.05
CA ILE A 58 -15.68 25.42 -10.75
C ILE A 58 -14.92 26.25 -11.78
N ASP A 59 -13.75 26.74 -11.39
CA ASP A 59 -12.83 27.51 -12.24
C ASP A 59 -11.58 26.70 -12.57
N ALA A 60 -11.22 25.71 -11.72
CA ALA A 60 -9.98 24.95 -11.84
C ALA A 60 -10.06 23.61 -11.10
N VAL A 61 -9.07 22.74 -11.34
CA VAL A 61 -8.97 21.43 -10.69
C VAL A 61 -7.56 21.24 -10.08
N ILE A 62 -7.53 20.72 -8.85
CA ILE A 62 -6.31 20.26 -8.20
C ILE A 62 -6.39 18.75 -8.04
N VAL A 63 -5.36 18.04 -8.50
CA VAL A 63 -5.19 16.60 -8.29
C VAL A 63 -4.06 16.38 -7.29
N VAL A 64 -4.36 15.68 -6.19
CA VAL A 64 -3.36 15.19 -5.25
C VAL A 64 -3.28 13.67 -5.42
N ALA A 65 -2.13 13.17 -5.86
CA ALA A 65 -1.93 11.77 -6.21
C ALA A 65 -0.54 11.27 -5.77
N PRO A 66 -0.31 9.95 -5.72
CA PRO A 66 1.02 9.40 -5.47
C PRO A 66 2.03 9.78 -6.56
N ASN A 67 3.32 9.61 -6.21
CA ASN A 67 4.40 9.80 -7.19
C ASN A 67 4.15 8.91 -8.43
N MET A 68 4.55 9.37 -9.61
CA MET A 68 4.24 8.80 -10.94
C MET A 68 2.76 8.99 -11.38
N VAL A 69 1.77 8.71 -10.52
CA VAL A 69 0.35 8.85 -10.87
C VAL A 69 -0.02 10.31 -11.14
N HIS A 70 0.50 11.26 -10.33
CA HIS A 70 0.21 12.68 -10.51
C HIS A 70 0.65 13.19 -11.90
N ARG A 71 1.73 12.65 -12.45
CA ARG A 71 2.18 12.95 -13.80
C ARG A 71 1.23 12.36 -14.85
N ASN A 72 0.81 11.10 -14.68
CA ASN A 72 -0.11 10.42 -15.62
C ASN A 72 -1.43 11.17 -15.80
N TRP A 73 -1.92 11.86 -14.75
CA TRP A 73 -3.09 12.72 -14.89
C TRP A 73 -2.90 13.76 -16.00
N ILE A 74 -1.72 14.42 -16.04
CA ILE A 74 -1.43 15.49 -16.99
C ILE A 74 -1.01 14.96 -18.36
N THR A 75 -0.29 13.83 -18.41
CA THR A 75 0.31 13.33 -19.68
C THR A 75 -0.56 12.32 -20.40
N ASP A 76 -1.54 11.69 -19.73
CA ASP A 76 -2.31 10.57 -20.29
C ASP A 76 -3.83 10.70 -20.02
N GLU A 77 -4.27 10.77 -18.76
CA GLU A 77 -5.68 10.69 -18.40
C GLU A 77 -6.48 11.91 -18.88
N ILE A 78 -6.02 13.13 -18.60
CA ILE A 78 -6.69 14.36 -19.04
C ILE A 78 -6.69 14.51 -20.57
N PRO A 79 -5.55 14.30 -21.29
CA PRO A 79 -5.55 14.32 -22.75
C PRO A 79 -6.56 13.37 -23.37
N LYS A 80 -6.75 12.20 -22.78
CA LYS A 80 -7.62 11.14 -23.27
C LYS A 80 -9.10 11.39 -23.02
N HIS A 81 -9.46 12.03 -21.90
CA HIS A 81 -10.84 12.09 -21.42
C HIS A 81 -11.42 13.52 -21.31
N CYS A 82 -10.60 14.57 -21.39
CA CYS A 82 -11.08 15.95 -21.31
C CYS A 82 -11.58 16.42 -22.68
N SER A 83 -12.88 16.74 -22.77
CA SER A 83 -13.57 17.13 -24.01
C SER A 83 -13.57 18.64 -24.27
N ILE A 84 -12.91 19.43 -23.43
CA ILE A 84 -12.81 20.88 -23.56
C ILE A 84 -11.37 21.34 -23.56
N SER A 85 -11.09 22.60 -23.94
CA SER A 85 -9.77 23.18 -23.86
C SER A 85 -9.26 23.15 -22.41
N TRP A 86 -8.01 22.71 -22.22
CA TRP A 86 -7.40 22.57 -20.91
C TRP A 86 -5.92 22.93 -20.92
N ARG A 87 -5.39 23.25 -19.73
CA ARG A 87 -3.98 23.48 -19.48
C ARG A 87 -3.58 22.84 -18.16
N GLY A 88 -2.50 22.06 -18.16
CA GLY A 88 -2.10 21.30 -17.00
C GLY A 88 -0.62 21.43 -16.62
N LEU A 89 -0.33 21.28 -15.33
CA LEU A 89 1.01 21.28 -14.76
C LEU A 89 1.15 20.11 -13.78
N ASP A 90 2.14 19.25 -14.00
CA ASP A 90 2.65 18.30 -13.03
C ASP A 90 3.69 19.00 -12.13
N TRP A 91 3.33 19.27 -10.89
CA TRP A 91 4.17 20.02 -9.97
C TRP A 91 5.19 19.11 -9.27
N HIS A 92 6.48 19.52 -9.34
CA HIS A 92 7.59 18.87 -8.64
C HIS A 92 8.41 19.89 -7.83
N SER A 93 8.50 19.70 -6.53
CA SER A 93 9.26 20.60 -5.64
C SER A 93 10.75 20.68 -5.96
N SER A 94 11.34 19.64 -6.55
CA SER A 94 12.77 19.56 -6.89
C SER A 94 13.18 20.34 -8.15
N ARG A 95 12.24 20.73 -9.03
CA ARG A 95 12.56 21.34 -10.33
C ARG A 95 12.77 22.87 -10.33
N GLY A 96 12.87 23.48 -9.15
CA GLY A 96 13.31 24.87 -8.96
C GLY A 96 12.56 25.92 -9.80
N LYS A 97 13.30 26.91 -10.31
CA LYS A 97 12.78 28.06 -11.07
C LYS A 97 11.98 27.70 -12.33
N THR A 98 12.23 26.54 -12.93
CA THR A 98 11.47 26.08 -14.11
C THR A 98 10.01 25.79 -13.76
N GLN A 99 9.78 25.19 -12.59
CA GLN A 99 8.40 24.93 -12.13
C GLN A 99 7.68 26.22 -11.75
N ASP A 100 8.39 27.19 -11.15
CA ASP A 100 7.79 28.49 -10.80
C ASP A 100 7.31 29.24 -12.07
N ARG A 101 8.13 29.22 -13.13
CA ARG A 101 7.72 29.79 -14.45
C ARG A 101 6.53 29.05 -15.08
N SER A 102 6.53 27.73 -14.97
CA SER A 102 5.40 26.92 -15.48
C SER A 102 4.11 27.20 -14.70
N LEU A 103 4.22 27.35 -13.37
CA LEU A 103 3.07 27.74 -12.55
C LEU A 103 2.57 29.14 -12.93
N ALA A 104 3.46 30.13 -13.07
CA ALA A 104 3.07 31.49 -13.47
C ALA A 104 2.26 31.46 -14.79
N ARG A 105 2.74 30.71 -15.80
CA ARG A 105 1.99 30.54 -17.06
C ARG A 105 0.64 29.83 -16.88
N LEU A 106 0.52 28.88 -15.95
CA LEU A 106 -0.76 28.23 -15.63
C LEU A 106 -1.73 29.21 -14.99
N LEU A 107 -1.24 30.09 -14.11
CA LEU A 107 -2.04 31.13 -13.45
C LEU A 107 -2.54 32.22 -14.42
N GLU A 108 -1.90 32.39 -15.57
CA GLU A 108 -2.34 33.29 -16.66
C GLU A 108 -3.48 32.70 -17.50
N THR A 109 -3.93 31.44 -17.20
CA THR A 109 -5.01 30.81 -17.97
C THR A 109 -6.29 31.64 -17.89
N SER A 110 -6.85 31.98 -19.06
CA SER A 110 -8.06 32.78 -19.21
C SER A 110 -9.30 31.91 -19.41
N GLY A 111 -10.49 32.54 -19.44
CA GLY A 111 -11.76 31.85 -19.64
C GLY A 111 -11.81 31.00 -20.90
N GLY A 112 -12.59 29.92 -20.88
CA GLY A 112 -12.69 28.95 -21.97
C GLY A 112 -11.70 27.77 -21.87
N THR A 113 -10.71 27.86 -20.99
CA THR A 113 -9.70 26.80 -20.80
C THR A 113 -9.70 26.36 -19.33
N LEU A 114 -9.87 25.07 -19.05
CA LEU A 114 -9.87 24.49 -17.70
C LEU A 114 -8.44 24.24 -17.21
N PRO A 115 -7.96 24.94 -16.17
CA PRO A 115 -6.63 24.72 -15.61
C PRO A 115 -6.60 23.55 -14.62
N TRP A 116 -5.52 22.74 -14.70
CA TRP A 116 -5.26 21.58 -13.86
C TRP A 116 -3.90 21.68 -13.20
N LEU A 117 -3.87 21.56 -11.88
CA LEU A 117 -2.64 21.45 -11.11
C LEU A 117 -2.56 20.06 -10.47
N SER A 118 -1.59 19.25 -10.86
CA SER A 118 -1.34 17.95 -10.24
C SER A 118 -0.10 17.99 -9.37
N ILE A 119 -0.21 17.50 -8.13
CA ILE A 119 0.86 17.50 -7.12
C ILE A 119 0.86 16.19 -6.33
N THR A 120 2.04 15.75 -5.86
CA THR A 120 2.13 14.59 -4.99
C THR A 120 1.70 14.90 -3.55
N TYR A 121 1.25 13.88 -2.80
CA TYR A 121 0.98 14.00 -1.36
C TYR A 121 2.18 14.57 -0.60
N ASP A 122 3.39 14.10 -0.92
CA ASP A 122 4.63 14.56 -0.27
C ASP A 122 5.02 15.97 -0.76
N GLY A 123 4.77 16.29 -2.03
CA GLY A 123 4.93 17.62 -2.57
C GLY A 123 4.07 18.65 -1.84
N LEU A 124 2.83 18.30 -1.49
CA LEU A 124 1.90 19.16 -0.74
C LEU A 124 2.40 19.47 0.70
N ILE A 125 3.21 18.59 1.30
CA ILE A 125 3.81 18.83 2.62
C ILE A 125 4.89 19.92 2.55
N THR A 126 5.61 20.01 1.43
CA THR A 126 6.71 20.97 1.29
C THR A 126 6.23 22.44 1.31
N PRO A 127 7.01 23.39 1.85
CA PRO A 127 6.65 24.80 1.81
C PRO A 127 6.40 25.34 0.40
N ARG A 128 7.22 24.93 -0.59
CA ARG A 128 7.06 25.33 -1.99
C ARG A 128 5.81 24.76 -2.64
N GLY A 129 5.52 23.47 -2.42
CA GLY A 129 4.31 22.86 -2.97
C GLY A 129 3.03 23.48 -2.37
N ARG A 130 3.03 23.75 -1.06
CA ARG A 130 1.91 24.48 -0.42
C ARG A 130 1.73 25.87 -1.00
N LYS A 131 2.82 26.63 -1.19
CA LYS A 131 2.75 27.94 -1.80
C LYS A 131 2.14 27.85 -3.22
N ALA A 132 2.61 26.92 -4.04
CA ALA A 132 2.08 26.72 -5.40
C ALA A 132 0.57 26.44 -5.41
N VAL A 133 0.09 25.58 -4.50
CA VAL A 133 -1.34 25.26 -4.37
C VAL A 133 -2.13 26.48 -3.87
N LEU A 134 -1.61 27.24 -2.90
CA LEU A 134 -2.30 28.44 -2.40
C LEU A 134 -2.35 29.55 -3.44
N ASP A 135 -1.27 29.78 -4.21
CA ASP A 135 -1.25 30.73 -5.33
C ASP A 135 -2.29 30.33 -6.40
N PHE A 136 -2.43 29.01 -6.67
CA PHE A 136 -3.43 28.49 -7.60
C PHE A 136 -4.86 28.73 -7.11
N ILE A 137 -5.15 28.45 -5.84
CA ILE A 137 -6.48 28.70 -5.24
C ILE A 137 -6.79 30.21 -5.17
N ALA A 138 -5.80 31.03 -4.86
CA ALA A 138 -5.98 32.48 -4.85
C ALA A 138 -6.38 33.03 -6.23
N ARG A 139 -5.88 32.40 -7.29
CA ARG A 139 -6.21 32.79 -8.68
C ARG A 139 -7.57 32.22 -9.14
N PHE A 140 -7.89 30.99 -8.73
CA PHE A 140 -9.10 30.25 -9.15
C PHE A 140 -9.93 29.89 -7.91
N SER A 141 -10.87 30.76 -7.54
CA SER A 141 -11.58 30.69 -6.26
C SER A 141 -12.46 29.45 -6.06
N ARG A 142 -12.98 28.86 -7.14
CA ARG A 142 -13.87 27.69 -7.09
C ARG A 142 -13.14 26.47 -7.62
N VAL A 143 -12.42 25.79 -6.76
CA VAL A 143 -11.56 24.66 -7.13
C VAL A 143 -12.25 23.33 -6.82
N MET A 144 -12.14 22.36 -7.73
CA MET A 144 -12.41 20.95 -7.46
C MET A 144 -11.12 20.26 -7.01
N LEU A 145 -11.17 19.57 -5.87
CA LEU A 145 -10.10 18.71 -5.37
C LEU A 145 -10.36 17.25 -5.80
N ILE A 146 -9.36 16.62 -6.38
CA ILE A 146 -9.31 15.17 -6.62
C ILE A 146 -8.20 14.61 -5.75
N ALA A 147 -8.53 13.75 -4.79
CA ALA A 147 -7.58 12.99 -3.99
C ALA A 147 -7.54 11.56 -4.55
N ASP A 148 -6.52 11.27 -5.35
CA ASP A 148 -6.37 9.95 -5.97
C ASP A 148 -5.54 9.02 -5.09
N GLU A 149 -5.90 7.74 -5.07
CA GLU A 149 -5.35 6.73 -4.17
C GLU A 149 -5.50 7.10 -2.70
N GLY A 150 -6.75 7.19 -2.25
CA GLY A 150 -7.14 7.60 -0.89
C GLY A 150 -6.52 6.78 0.25
N SER A 151 -5.97 5.60 -0.03
CA SER A 151 -5.17 4.81 0.90
C SER A 151 -3.99 5.60 1.48
N ARG A 152 -3.53 6.66 0.80
CA ARG A 152 -2.44 7.53 1.28
C ARG A 152 -2.83 8.46 2.43
N ILE A 153 -4.13 8.66 2.66
CA ILE A 153 -4.66 9.50 3.75
C ILE A 153 -5.35 8.69 4.85
N LYS A 154 -5.05 7.41 4.98
CA LYS A 154 -5.67 6.48 5.95
C LYS A 154 -5.44 6.85 7.42
N ASN A 155 -4.28 7.41 7.75
CA ASN A 155 -3.94 7.82 9.11
C ASN A 155 -4.33 9.28 9.35
N PRO A 156 -5.31 9.59 10.24
CA PRO A 156 -5.75 10.96 10.52
C PRO A 156 -4.67 11.84 11.15
N GLU A 157 -3.69 11.24 11.83
CA GLU A 157 -2.60 11.96 12.49
C GLU A 157 -1.47 12.34 11.52
N ALA A 158 -1.36 11.66 10.39
CA ALA A 158 -0.30 11.88 9.43
C ALA A 158 -0.33 13.30 8.84
N MET A 159 0.84 13.91 8.65
CA MET A 159 0.96 15.26 8.10
C MET A 159 0.30 15.39 6.72
N ARG A 160 0.44 14.36 5.86
CA ARG A 160 -0.19 14.33 4.53
C ARG A 160 -1.72 14.42 4.63
N THR A 161 -2.34 13.67 5.53
CA THR A 161 -3.78 13.68 5.76
C THR A 161 -4.25 15.06 6.24
N LYS A 162 -3.55 15.65 7.22
CA LYS A 162 -3.84 16.99 7.73
C LYS A 162 -3.74 18.07 6.63
N LYS A 163 -2.77 17.95 5.70
CA LYS A 163 -2.62 18.91 4.59
C LYS A 163 -3.70 18.77 3.53
N VAL A 164 -4.09 17.55 3.17
CA VAL A 164 -5.19 17.32 2.23
C VAL A 164 -6.53 17.77 2.84
N ALA A 165 -6.76 17.51 4.13
CA ALA A 165 -7.95 17.99 4.84
C ALA A 165 -8.02 19.53 4.89
N ALA A 166 -6.89 20.21 5.06
CA ALA A 166 -6.83 21.68 4.98
C ALA A 166 -7.17 22.17 3.57
N LEU A 167 -6.65 21.52 2.53
CA LEU A 167 -6.95 21.83 1.13
C LEU A 167 -8.45 21.61 0.80
N ARG A 168 -9.05 20.55 1.36
CA ARG A 168 -10.50 20.28 1.20
C ARG A 168 -11.37 21.47 1.63
N LYS A 169 -11.00 22.14 2.72
CA LYS A 169 -11.77 23.31 3.23
C LYS A 169 -11.77 24.50 2.29
N LEU A 170 -10.79 24.56 1.39
CA LEU A 170 -10.64 25.60 0.37
C LEU A 170 -11.21 25.18 -0.99
N SER A 171 -11.79 23.98 -1.09
CA SER A 171 -12.27 23.40 -2.33
C SER A 171 -13.80 23.34 -2.36
N ALA A 172 -14.41 23.75 -3.45
CA ALA A 172 -15.87 23.73 -3.63
C ALA A 172 -16.40 22.29 -3.81
N TYR A 173 -15.67 21.49 -4.55
CA TYR A 173 -15.99 20.08 -4.83
C TYR A 173 -14.83 19.17 -4.47
N VAL A 174 -15.12 17.93 -4.06
CA VAL A 174 -14.11 16.91 -3.83
C VAL A 174 -14.50 15.56 -4.41
N ARG A 175 -13.53 14.87 -4.99
CA ARG A 175 -13.63 13.45 -5.36
C ARG A 175 -12.47 12.70 -4.72
N LEU A 176 -12.81 11.65 -4.01
CA LEU A 176 -11.85 10.73 -3.41
C LEU A 176 -11.84 9.46 -4.24
N LEU A 177 -10.72 9.12 -4.86
CA LEU A 177 -10.57 7.92 -5.66
C LEU A 177 -9.74 6.90 -4.90
N ASN A 178 -10.26 5.67 -4.78
CA ASN A 178 -9.53 4.60 -4.13
C ASN A 178 -9.99 3.24 -4.66
N GLY A 179 -9.04 2.37 -5.03
CA GLY A 179 -9.36 1.00 -5.47
C GLY A 179 -9.65 0.06 -4.33
N THR A 180 -9.00 0.29 -3.19
CA THR A 180 -9.06 -0.52 -1.97
C THR A 180 -9.13 0.41 -0.76
N PRO A 181 -10.33 0.88 -0.37
CA PRO A 181 -10.49 1.90 0.67
C PRO A 181 -10.03 1.42 2.06
N THR A 182 -10.10 0.12 2.32
CA THR A 182 -9.59 -0.53 3.53
C THR A 182 -8.72 -1.71 3.11
N THR A 183 -7.51 -1.79 3.63
CA THR A 183 -6.54 -2.84 3.25
C THR A 183 -5.96 -3.57 4.45
N GLN A 184 -5.82 -2.91 5.58
CA GLN A 184 -5.23 -3.49 6.78
C GLN A 184 -6.18 -3.40 7.96
N ALA A 185 -6.91 -2.30 8.08
CA ALA A 185 -7.80 -2.07 9.20
C ALA A 185 -9.04 -1.27 8.79
N PRO A 186 -10.22 -1.54 9.37
CA PRO A 186 -11.41 -0.71 9.19
C PRO A 186 -11.22 0.75 9.56
N THR A 187 -10.23 1.04 10.40
CA THR A 187 -9.89 2.40 10.83
C THR A 187 -9.35 3.29 9.70
N GLU A 188 -8.88 2.70 8.62
CA GLU A 188 -8.38 3.42 7.44
C GLU A 188 -9.46 4.26 6.74
N ILE A 189 -10.73 3.87 6.87
CA ILE A 189 -11.85 4.59 6.26
C ILE A 189 -12.19 5.90 7.00
N TYR A 190 -11.81 6.02 8.28
CA TYR A 190 -12.17 7.18 9.11
C TYR A 190 -11.75 8.51 8.47
N ALA A 191 -10.47 8.65 8.13
CA ALA A 191 -9.93 9.87 7.55
C ALA A 191 -10.44 10.11 6.12
N GLN A 192 -10.69 9.06 5.36
CA GLN A 192 -11.22 9.13 4.00
C GLN A 192 -12.63 9.73 3.98
N MET A 193 -13.53 9.24 4.83
CA MET A 193 -14.89 9.78 4.93
C MET A 193 -14.90 11.20 5.52
N LYS A 194 -14.02 11.48 6.49
CA LYS A 194 -13.87 12.82 7.04
C LYS A 194 -13.35 13.83 6.03
N LEU A 195 -12.57 13.41 5.02
CA LEU A 195 -12.17 14.28 3.91
C LEU A 195 -13.37 14.74 3.08
N LEU A 196 -14.35 13.87 2.86
CA LEU A 196 -15.56 14.21 2.11
C LEU A 196 -16.43 15.19 2.88
N ASP A 197 -16.54 14.97 4.21
CA ASP A 197 -17.39 15.74 5.09
C ASP A 197 -16.80 15.74 6.53
N ASP A 198 -16.33 16.89 6.99
CA ASP A 198 -15.70 17.05 8.31
C ASP A 198 -16.59 16.58 9.48
N MET A 199 -17.91 16.71 9.33
CA MET A 199 -18.91 16.37 10.35
C MET A 199 -19.51 14.97 10.16
N TYR A 200 -19.01 14.20 9.19
CA TYR A 200 -19.58 12.90 8.84
C TYR A 200 -19.74 11.98 10.05
N TRP A 201 -18.66 11.73 10.74
CA TRP A 201 -18.68 10.83 11.90
C TRP A 201 -19.46 11.39 13.09
N VAL A 202 -19.43 12.70 13.28
CA VAL A 202 -20.22 13.36 14.36
C VAL A 202 -21.72 13.14 14.14
N ARG A 203 -22.21 13.24 12.91
CA ARG A 203 -23.64 12.95 12.59
C ARG A 203 -24.01 11.48 12.79
N HIS A 204 -23.02 10.58 12.80
CA HIS A 204 -23.21 9.16 13.13
C HIS A 204 -22.92 8.84 14.61
N GLY A 205 -22.85 9.85 15.48
CA GLY A 205 -22.61 9.69 16.92
C GLY A 205 -21.16 9.35 17.29
N ILE A 206 -20.21 9.59 16.37
CA ILE A 206 -18.78 9.28 16.58
C ILE A 206 -17.98 10.59 16.58
N GLY A 207 -17.72 11.13 17.78
CA GLY A 207 -17.12 12.47 17.93
C GLY A 207 -15.61 12.53 17.68
N SER A 208 -14.88 11.40 17.70
CA SER A 208 -13.43 11.36 17.57
C SER A 208 -12.92 10.06 16.96
N PHE A 209 -11.65 10.05 16.53
CA PHE A 209 -11.00 8.81 16.07
C PHE A 209 -10.88 7.76 17.18
N THR A 210 -10.68 8.19 18.42
CA THR A 210 -10.71 7.29 19.59
C THR A 210 -12.09 6.64 19.77
N ALA A 211 -13.16 7.42 19.64
CA ALA A 211 -14.53 6.89 19.69
C ALA A 211 -14.81 5.93 18.51
N PHE A 212 -14.27 6.23 17.33
CA PHE A 212 -14.35 5.34 16.17
C PHE A 212 -13.65 4.00 16.46
N LYS A 213 -12.42 4.02 16.95
CA LYS A 213 -11.71 2.81 17.36
C LYS A 213 -12.47 2.05 18.46
N ALA A 214 -12.95 2.73 19.48
CA ALA A 214 -13.73 2.10 20.55
C ALA A 214 -15.00 1.40 20.05
N ARG A 215 -15.61 1.88 18.96
CA ARG A 215 -16.79 1.26 18.36
C ARG A 215 -16.48 0.06 17.49
N PHE A 216 -15.44 0.15 16.64
CA PHE A 216 -15.19 -0.84 15.59
C PHE A 216 -14.02 -1.78 15.87
N CYS A 217 -13.17 -1.49 16.88
CA CYS A 217 -12.06 -2.34 17.27
C CYS A 217 -12.35 -3.10 18.56
N VAL A 218 -11.79 -4.29 18.67
CA VAL A 218 -11.73 -5.08 19.89
C VAL A 218 -10.35 -4.94 20.49
N PHE A 219 -10.26 -4.50 21.75
CA PHE A 219 -8.99 -4.26 22.42
C PHE A 219 -8.72 -5.34 23.46
N LYS A 220 -7.46 -5.71 23.60
CA LYS A 220 -6.93 -6.51 24.72
C LYS A 220 -5.93 -5.66 25.48
N LYS A 221 -6.10 -5.59 26.81
CA LYS A 221 -5.13 -4.92 27.68
C LYS A 221 -3.96 -5.84 27.97
N ILE A 222 -2.76 -5.35 27.71
CA ILE A 222 -1.53 -5.98 28.15
C ILE A 222 -0.94 -5.11 29.25
N VAL A 223 -0.75 -5.69 30.44
CA VAL A 223 -0.09 -5.02 31.57
C VAL A 223 1.41 -5.24 31.42
N ILE A 224 2.16 -4.15 31.46
CA ILE A 224 3.61 -4.15 31.27
C ILE A 224 4.25 -3.89 32.62
N GLY A 225 5.04 -4.88 33.07
CA GLY A 225 6.08 -4.83 34.07
C GLY A 225 5.76 -4.15 35.41
N GLY A 226 6.05 -4.85 36.46
CA GLY A 226 6.46 -4.38 37.79
C GLY A 226 7.53 -5.33 38.21
N GLU A 227 8.76 -4.87 38.19
CA GLU A 227 9.96 -5.21 38.91
C GLU A 227 11.20 -5.15 38.01
N ASP A 228 12.19 -4.35 38.43
CA ASP A 228 13.53 -4.07 37.94
C ASP A 228 13.75 -3.05 36.83
N ASP A 229 13.35 -1.79 37.14
CA ASP A 229 13.86 -0.60 36.41
C ASP A 229 15.39 -0.31 36.66
N ARG A 230 16.10 -1.09 37.46
CA ARG A 230 17.51 -0.83 37.76
C ARG A 230 18.46 -1.33 36.68
N GLU A 231 18.25 -2.51 36.13
CA GLU A 231 19.05 -3.01 35.00
C GLU A 231 18.76 -2.31 33.67
N ALA A 232 17.51 -1.88 33.44
CA ALA A 232 17.14 -1.09 32.26
C ALA A 232 17.81 0.30 32.21
N ASN A 233 18.21 0.86 33.34
CA ASN A 233 18.91 2.15 33.38
C ASN A 233 20.41 2.05 33.13
N GLU A 234 21.04 0.91 33.40
CA GLU A 234 22.46 0.68 33.03
C GLU A 234 22.65 0.47 31.51
N LEU A 235 21.64 -0.10 30.84
CA LEU A 235 21.61 -0.24 29.38
C LEU A 235 21.32 1.08 28.62
N LYS A 236 20.75 2.09 29.26
CA LYS A 236 20.54 3.42 28.66
C LYS A 236 21.83 4.21 28.40
N GLY A 237 22.97 3.76 28.95
CA GLY A 237 24.29 4.37 28.68
C GLY A 237 24.87 4.04 27.32
N ARG A 238 24.40 3.03 26.64
CA ARG A 238 24.79 2.71 25.26
C ARG A 238 23.68 3.17 24.34
N ARG A 239 23.92 4.25 23.60
CA ARG A 239 23.03 4.73 22.52
C ARG A 239 22.96 3.66 21.41
N HIS A 240 22.15 2.63 21.59
CA HIS A 240 21.67 1.82 20.49
C HIS A 240 20.52 2.60 19.82
N VAL A 241 20.86 3.33 18.79
CA VAL A 241 19.86 3.74 17.80
C VAL A 241 19.40 2.43 17.14
N PRO A 242 18.11 2.04 17.21
CA PRO A 242 17.64 0.90 16.43
C PRO A 242 17.89 1.26 14.97
N ILE A 243 18.77 0.54 14.30
CA ILE A 243 18.94 0.63 12.84
C ILE A 243 17.67 0.01 12.27
N VAL A 244 16.69 0.84 11.95
CA VAL A 244 15.56 0.43 11.11
C VAL A 244 16.18 0.05 9.78
N PRO A 245 16.04 -1.20 9.30
CA PRO A 245 16.59 -1.58 8.01
C PRO A 245 16.07 -0.60 6.95
N HIS A 246 16.92 -0.15 6.04
CA HIS A 246 16.58 0.75 4.94
C HIS A 246 15.39 0.23 4.09
N ASP A 247 15.11 -1.07 4.18
CA ASP A 247 14.02 -1.78 3.52
C ASP A 247 12.75 -1.94 4.37
N ALA A 248 12.69 -1.36 5.58
CA ALA A 248 11.47 -1.41 6.37
C ALA A 248 10.40 -0.53 5.72
N ASP A 249 9.37 -1.19 5.22
CA ASP A 249 8.20 -0.53 4.63
C ASP A 249 7.36 0.13 5.75
N PRO A 250 7.24 1.47 5.77
CA PRO A 250 6.43 2.16 6.77
C PRO A 250 4.95 1.76 6.74
N GLU A 251 4.46 1.26 5.61
CA GLU A 251 3.08 0.79 5.45
C GLU A 251 2.90 -0.64 5.98
N GLY A 252 3.95 -1.45 5.98
CA GLY A 252 3.98 -2.77 6.61
C GLY A 252 3.86 -2.71 8.13
N VAL A 253 4.27 -1.61 8.78
CA VAL A 253 4.18 -1.46 10.24
C VAL A 253 2.77 -1.65 10.77
N ALA A 254 1.76 -1.11 10.08
CA ALA A 254 0.36 -1.23 10.52
C ALA A 254 -0.19 -2.67 10.38
N ALA A 255 0.31 -3.47 9.43
CA ALA A 255 -0.07 -4.87 9.29
C ALA A 255 0.49 -5.74 10.42
N TYR A 256 1.67 -5.38 10.92
CA TYR A 256 2.30 -6.10 12.04
C TYR A 256 1.64 -5.81 13.40
N GLU A 257 1.01 -4.66 13.58
CA GLU A 257 0.25 -4.34 14.79
C GLU A 257 -0.94 -5.28 15.02
N GLN A 258 -1.36 -6.03 14.00
CA GLN A 258 -2.48 -6.98 14.04
C GLN A 258 -2.04 -8.43 14.29
N LEU A 259 -0.74 -8.72 14.26
CA LEU A 259 -0.24 -10.07 14.54
C LEU A 259 -0.29 -10.35 16.03
N ASP A 260 -1.12 -11.29 16.43
CA ASP A 260 -1.01 -11.92 17.74
C ASP A 260 0.23 -12.82 17.74
N LEU A 261 1.31 -12.36 18.40
CA LEU A 261 2.55 -13.12 18.51
C LEU A 261 2.35 -14.46 19.23
N GLY A 262 1.26 -14.60 20.04
CA GLY A 262 0.83 -15.86 20.62
C GLY A 262 0.36 -16.88 19.57
N GLU A 263 -0.16 -16.44 18.42
CA GLU A 263 -0.58 -17.34 17.32
C GLU A 263 0.59 -17.86 16.47
N ILE A 264 1.82 -17.37 16.67
CA ILE A 264 3.02 -17.88 16.00
C ILE A 264 3.35 -19.31 16.46
N LEU A 265 2.81 -19.75 17.62
CA LEU A 265 2.98 -21.10 18.15
C LEU A 265 1.74 -21.97 17.89
N SER A 266 1.98 -23.24 17.56
CA SER A 266 0.91 -24.25 17.54
C SER A 266 0.37 -24.51 18.96
N PRO A 267 -0.87 -25.05 19.09
CA PRO A 267 -1.43 -25.42 20.40
C PRO A 267 -0.55 -26.39 21.18
N GLU A 268 0.18 -27.27 20.49
CA GLU A 268 1.10 -28.24 21.09
C GLU A 268 2.38 -27.56 21.63
N GLU A 269 2.91 -26.59 20.91
CA GLU A 269 4.06 -25.79 21.35
C GLU A 269 3.71 -24.90 22.53
N ARG A 270 2.48 -24.39 22.63
CA ARG A 270 1.98 -23.65 23.82
C ARG A 270 1.90 -24.56 25.06
N ALA A 271 1.56 -25.82 24.91
CA ALA A 271 1.46 -26.78 26.00
C ALA A 271 2.82 -27.23 26.55
N THR A 272 3.91 -27.07 25.78
CA THR A 272 5.27 -27.44 26.19
C THR A 272 6.05 -26.31 26.85
N LEU A 273 5.51 -25.09 26.89
CA LEU A 273 6.12 -23.97 27.61
C LEU A 273 6.06 -24.23 29.12
N PRO A 274 7.15 -24.01 29.89
CA PRO A 274 7.11 -24.17 31.33
C PRO A 274 6.11 -23.22 31.96
N ALA A 275 5.12 -23.76 32.66
CA ALA A 275 4.18 -22.97 33.44
C ALA A 275 4.96 -22.09 34.44
N GLY A 276 4.85 -20.78 34.30
CA GLY A 276 5.46 -19.83 35.23
C GLY A 276 5.08 -20.20 36.67
N ARG A 277 6.06 -20.41 37.54
CA ARG A 277 5.84 -20.69 38.94
C ARG A 277 5.03 -19.57 39.56
N PRO A 278 3.97 -19.85 40.32
CA PRO A 278 3.31 -18.82 41.11
C PRO A 278 4.29 -18.33 42.18
N THR A 279 4.73 -17.10 42.07
CA THR A 279 5.53 -16.44 43.11
C THR A 279 4.63 -16.20 44.33
N GLY A 280 5.13 -16.66 45.49
CA GLY A 280 4.45 -16.62 46.73
C GLY A 280 4.04 -15.22 47.19
N GLN A 281 3.02 -15.21 48.05
CA GLN A 281 2.49 -14.08 48.77
C GLN A 281 3.59 -13.27 49.47
N GLY A 282 3.79 -12.05 49.04
CA GLY A 282 4.53 -11.01 49.72
C GLY A 282 3.78 -9.69 49.57
N GLY A 283 3.21 -9.16 50.67
CA GLY A 283 2.50 -7.90 50.69
C GLY A 283 3.42 -6.72 50.39
N GLY A 284 3.24 -6.11 49.22
CA GLY A 284 3.88 -4.88 48.78
C GLY A 284 2.84 -4.05 48.03
N SER A 285 2.84 -2.74 48.29
CA SER A 285 1.94 -1.74 47.66
C SER A 285 1.91 -1.85 46.13
N PRO A 286 0.77 -1.57 45.48
CA PRO A 286 0.65 -1.75 44.01
C PRO A 286 1.54 -0.77 43.28
N THR A 287 2.62 -1.26 42.70
CA THR A 287 3.40 -0.57 41.67
C THR A 287 2.52 -0.46 40.42
N THR A 288 2.27 0.75 39.98
CA THR A 288 1.44 1.09 38.80
C THR A 288 2.10 0.57 37.53
N GLY A 289 1.78 -0.67 37.17
CA GLY A 289 2.13 -1.23 35.86
C GLY A 289 1.47 -0.41 34.73
N ARG A 290 2.21 -0.06 33.69
CA ARG A 290 1.69 0.64 32.52
C ARG A 290 0.92 -0.36 31.66
N SER A 291 -0.38 -0.15 31.45
CA SER A 291 -1.17 -0.98 30.54
C SER A 291 -1.22 -0.37 29.14
N ILE A 292 -1.10 -1.21 28.10
CA ILE A 292 -1.29 -0.82 26.69
C ILE A 292 -2.48 -1.60 26.15
N ASP A 293 -3.34 -0.89 25.39
CA ASP A 293 -4.43 -1.50 24.65
C ASP A 293 -3.95 -1.86 23.25
N ILE A 294 -3.99 -3.14 22.88
CA ILE A 294 -3.72 -3.61 21.52
C ILE A 294 -5.02 -4.01 20.83
N VAL A 295 -5.12 -3.76 19.53
CA VAL A 295 -6.25 -4.20 18.71
C VAL A 295 -6.06 -5.68 18.39
N VAL A 296 -7.03 -6.51 18.79
CA VAL A 296 -7.01 -7.97 18.56
C VAL A 296 -8.13 -8.43 17.62
N GLY A 297 -8.96 -7.51 17.15
CA GLY A 297 -10.06 -7.83 16.24
C GLY A 297 -10.94 -6.63 15.94
N TYR A 298 -11.94 -6.85 15.12
CA TYR A 298 -12.89 -5.84 14.69
C TYR A 298 -14.33 -6.31 14.84
N ARG A 299 -15.25 -5.36 14.99
CA ARG A 299 -16.68 -5.63 15.17
C ARG A 299 -17.54 -4.64 14.39
N GLU A 300 -18.81 -4.96 14.20
CA GLU A 300 -19.80 -4.12 13.51
C GLU A 300 -19.40 -3.70 12.08
N LEU A 301 -18.64 -4.54 11.35
CA LEU A 301 -18.12 -4.18 10.02
C LEU A 301 -19.25 -3.95 9.00
N ASP A 302 -20.34 -4.69 9.09
CA ASP A 302 -21.51 -4.53 8.21
C ASP A 302 -22.23 -3.19 8.46
N LYS A 303 -22.29 -2.74 9.72
CA LYS A 303 -22.78 -1.40 10.05
C LYS A 303 -21.85 -0.31 9.53
N LEU A 304 -20.52 -0.53 9.63
CA LEU A 304 -19.55 0.40 9.07
C LEU A 304 -19.73 0.52 7.55
N HIS A 305 -19.91 -0.62 6.86
CA HIS A 305 -20.23 -0.63 5.44
C HIS A 305 -21.46 0.22 5.11
N GLN A 306 -22.60 0.00 5.81
CA GLN A 306 -23.82 0.77 5.64
C GLN A 306 -23.62 2.27 5.87
N MET A 307 -22.75 2.63 6.82
CA MET A 307 -22.43 4.04 7.08
C MET A 307 -21.61 4.67 5.95
N ILE A 308 -20.82 3.92 5.18
CA ILE A 308 -19.97 4.44 4.11
C ILE A 308 -20.77 4.69 2.82
N GLN A 309 -21.76 3.86 2.53
CA GLN A 309 -22.55 3.88 1.28
C GLN A 309 -23.12 5.24 0.88
N PRO A 310 -23.67 6.08 1.81
CA PRO A 310 -24.33 7.33 1.41
C PRO A 310 -23.42 8.37 0.74
N LEU A 311 -22.10 8.26 0.84
CA LEU A 311 -21.13 9.16 0.21
C LEU A 311 -20.14 8.44 -0.70
N SER A 312 -20.44 7.21 -1.10
CA SER A 312 -19.50 6.42 -1.92
C SER A 312 -20.21 5.53 -2.92
N THR A 313 -19.51 5.20 -3.98
CA THR A 313 -19.90 4.13 -4.90
C THR A 313 -18.79 3.09 -4.93
N ARG A 314 -19.10 1.87 -4.49
CA ARG A 314 -18.24 0.70 -4.63
C ARG A 314 -18.57 -0.04 -5.92
N LEU A 315 -17.52 -0.49 -6.64
CA LEU A 315 -17.67 -1.31 -7.84
C LEU A 315 -16.49 -2.27 -7.95
N THR A 316 -16.79 -3.56 -8.07
CA THR A 316 -15.79 -4.59 -8.39
C THR A 316 -15.63 -4.77 -9.90
N LYS A 317 -14.60 -5.48 -10.33
CA LYS A 317 -14.38 -5.79 -11.76
C LYS A 317 -15.51 -6.64 -12.33
N GLU A 318 -16.04 -7.56 -11.54
CA GLU A 318 -17.16 -8.40 -11.90
C GLU A 318 -18.45 -7.59 -12.08
N GLN A 319 -18.77 -6.71 -11.11
CA GLN A 319 -19.93 -5.82 -11.18
C GLN A 319 -19.81 -4.82 -12.34
N ALA A 320 -18.60 -4.45 -12.71
CA ALA A 320 -18.34 -3.62 -13.89
C ALA A 320 -18.57 -4.36 -15.22
N GLY A 321 -18.80 -5.66 -15.18
CA GLY A 321 -18.94 -6.51 -16.38
C GLY A 321 -17.65 -6.63 -17.17
N LEU A 322 -16.49 -6.50 -16.50
CA LEU A 322 -15.21 -6.71 -17.14
C LEU A 322 -15.00 -8.23 -17.31
N ASP A 323 -14.98 -8.67 -18.57
CA ASP A 323 -14.66 -10.06 -18.90
C ASP A 323 -13.16 -10.29 -18.72
N LEU A 324 -12.78 -10.72 -17.52
CA LEU A 324 -11.41 -11.03 -17.16
C LEU A 324 -11.23 -12.51 -16.90
N PRO A 325 -10.12 -13.10 -17.33
CA PRO A 325 -9.84 -14.51 -17.09
C PRO A 325 -9.69 -14.78 -15.58
N PRO A 326 -9.85 -16.03 -15.13
CA PRO A 326 -9.76 -16.38 -13.71
C PRO A 326 -8.35 -16.15 -13.15
N LYS A 327 -8.30 -15.87 -11.85
CA LYS A 327 -7.07 -15.88 -11.05
C LYS A 327 -6.85 -17.28 -10.49
N LEU A 328 -5.64 -17.82 -10.67
CA LEU A 328 -5.22 -19.11 -10.14
C LEU A 328 -4.14 -18.88 -9.09
N TYR A 329 -4.26 -19.54 -7.94
CA TYR A 329 -3.29 -19.41 -6.85
C TYR A 329 -2.62 -20.75 -6.59
N GLN A 330 -1.30 -20.75 -6.54
CA GLN A 330 -0.47 -21.93 -6.29
C GLN A 330 0.51 -21.62 -5.16
N ARG A 331 0.82 -22.65 -4.35
CA ARG A 331 1.85 -22.58 -3.32
C ARG A 331 2.94 -23.57 -3.64
N LEU A 332 4.16 -23.08 -3.73
CA LEU A 332 5.36 -23.90 -3.85
C LEU A 332 6.06 -23.92 -2.49
N VAL A 333 6.14 -25.11 -1.88
CA VAL A 333 6.70 -25.29 -0.54
C VAL A 333 8.09 -25.90 -0.65
N PHE A 334 9.03 -25.40 0.15
CA PHE A 334 10.39 -25.93 0.26
C PHE A 334 10.85 -25.97 1.72
N GLU A 335 11.85 -26.80 2.00
CA GLU A 335 12.48 -26.94 3.32
C GLU A 335 13.70 -26.03 3.44
N LEU A 336 13.91 -25.43 4.62
CA LEU A 336 15.13 -24.69 4.92
C LEU A 336 16.33 -25.64 5.00
N ALA A 337 17.52 -25.19 4.60
CA ALA A 337 18.76 -25.92 4.86
C ALA A 337 18.96 -26.14 6.38
N PRO A 338 19.61 -27.23 6.80
CA PRO A 338 19.74 -27.56 8.23
C PRO A 338 20.29 -26.43 9.09
N GLU A 339 21.34 -25.77 8.65
CA GLU A 339 21.93 -24.64 9.37
C GLU A 339 21.00 -23.42 9.39
N GLN A 340 20.33 -23.13 8.29
CA GLN A 340 19.33 -22.08 8.17
C GLN A 340 18.15 -22.33 9.13
N ARG A 341 17.67 -23.58 9.22
CA ARG A 341 16.63 -24.02 10.16
C ARG A 341 17.09 -23.82 11.60
N ARG A 342 18.33 -24.20 11.92
CA ARG A 342 18.92 -24.03 13.26
C ARG A 342 18.90 -22.56 13.70
N VAL A 343 19.39 -21.66 12.84
CA VAL A 343 19.42 -20.22 13.13
C VAL A 343 18.00 -19.66 13.22
N TYR A 344 17.10 -20.07 12.34
CA TYR A 344 15.70 -19.66 12.36
C TYR A 344 15.03 -20.00 13.72
N GLU A 345 15.16 -21.26 14.17
CA GLU A 345 14.59 -21.73 15.43
C GLU A 345 15.23 -21.08 16.65
N GLN A 346 16.54 -20.83 16.62
CA GLN A 346 17.22 -20.12 17.68
C GLN A 346 16.66 -18.71 17.83
N LEU A 347 16.60 -17.92 16.75
CA LEU A 347 16.03 -16.58 16.78
C LEU A 347 14.56 -16.58 17.21
N ARG A 348 13.77 -17.54 16.72
CA ARG A 348 12.38 -17.68 17.13
C ARG A 348 12.24 -17.90 18.63
N LYS A 349 13.04 -18.80 19.20
CA LYS A 349 13.06 -19.08 20.64
C LYS A 349 13.49 -17.87 21.46
N GLU A 350 14.55 -17.18 21.06
CA GLU A 350 15.03 -15.96 21.74
C GLU A 350 13.92 -14.89 21.80
N TYR A 351 13.22 -14.67 20.67
CA TYR A 351 12.11 -13.72 20.62
C TYR A 351 10.93 -14.13 21.49
N MET A 352 10.67 -15.43 21.66
CA MET A 352 9.63 -15.95 22.54
C MET A 352 9.99 -15.78 24.02
N VAL A 353 11.22 -16.09 24.42
CA VAL A 353 11.71 -15.91 25.80
C VAL A 353 11.59 -14.45 26.25
N GLU A 354 11.91 -13.50 25.37
CA GLU A 354 11.77 -12.08 25.64
C GLU A 354 10.28 -11.67 25.85
N LEU A 355 9.36 -12.29 25.11
CA LEU A 355 7.91 -12.08 25.31
C LEU A 355 7.42 -12.63 26.66
N ASP A 356 7.87 -13.84 27.01
CA ASP A 356 7.48 -14.50 28.26
C ASP A 356 8.05 -13.79 29.51
N ASN A 357 9.22 -13.18 29.40
CA ASN A 357 9.84 -12.41 30.47
C ASN A 357 9.22 -11.02 30.66
N GLY A 358 8.13 -10.70 29.97
CA GLY A 358 7.43 -9.42 30.11
C GLY A 358 8.20 -8.21 29.58
N VAL A 359 9.24 -8.43 28.77
CA VAL A 359 9.94 -7.35 28.09
C VAL A 359 8.94 -6.62 27.18
N LEU A 360 8.84 -5.31 27.36
CA LEU A 360 7.99 -4.46 26.54
C LEU A 360 8.44 -4.52 25.08
N ILE A 361 7.78 -5.37 24.28
CA ILE A 361 8.01 -5.38 22.84
C ILE A 361 7.06 -4.36 22.21
N THR A 362 7.62 -3.24 21.75
CA THR A 362 6.86 -2.31 20.92
C THR A 362 6.51 -2.99 19.60
N ALA A 363 5.42 -2.58 18.96
CA ALA A 363 5.05 -3.07 17.62
C ALA A 363 6.23 -2.94 16.63
N ALA A 364 7.01 -1.87 16.72
CA ALA A 364 8.22 -1.68 15.91
C ALA A 364 9.29 -2.76 16.15
N LEU A 365 9.50 -3.17 17.41
CA LEU A 365 10.48 -4.22 17.72
C LEU A 365 9.99 -5.60 17.28
N ALA A 366 8.70 -5.90 17.47
CA ALA A 366 8.08 -7.12 16.96
C ALA A 366 8.22 -7.23 15.44
N MET A 367 8.00 -6.12 14.73
CA MET A 367 8.18 -6.06 13.28
C MET A 367 9.61 -6.36 12.86
N VAL A 368 10.60 -5.76 13.51
CA VAL A 368 12.03 -6.03 13.22
C VAL A 368 12.33 -7.52 13.37
N ARG A 369 11.81 -8.20 14.41
CA ARG A 369 12.01 -9.63 14.66
C ARG A 369 11.41 -10.49 13.54
N ILE A 370 10.17 -10.20 13.16
CA ILE A 370 9.51 -10.90 12.05
C ILE A 370 10.28 -10.70 10.74
N LEU A 371 10.74 -9.48 10.46
CA LEU A 371 11.59 -9.21 9.30
C LEU A 371 12.89 -10.02 9.34
N ARG A 372 13.55 -10.15 10.51
CA ARG A 372 14.73 -10.98 10.66
C ARG A 372 14.45 -12.45 10.38
N LEU A 373 13.35 -13.00 10.91
CA LEU A 373 12.93 -14.37 10.62
C LEU A 373 12.68 -14.56 9.11
N GLN A 374 12.06 -13.61 8.45
CA GLN A 374 11.84 -13.67 7.00
C GLN A 374 13.16 -13.57 6.21
N GLN A 375 14.09 -12.73 6.63
CA GLN A 375 15.42 -12.63 6.03
C GLN A 375 16.18 -13.97 6.15
N VAL A 376 16.13 -14.60 7.34
CA VAL A 376 16.70 -15.95 7.51
C VAL A 376 16.04 -16.94 6.56
N ALA A 377 14.71 -16.94 6.42
CA ALA A 377 14.00 -17.79 5.46
C ALA A 377 14.37 -17.51 4.00
N CYS A 378 14.85 -16.30 3.66
CA CYS A 378 15.41 -15.96 2.35
C CYS A 378 16.89 -16.33 2.18
N GLY A 379 17.55 -16.83 3.23
CA GLY A 379 18.95 -17.32 3.19
C GLY A 379 20.01 -16.31 3.62
N TYR A 380 19.62 -15.22 4.28
CA TYR A 380 20.57 -14.23 4.78
C TYR A 380 20.15 -13.66 6.14
N LEU A 381 21.14 -13.21 6.91
CA LEU A 381 20.93 -12.52 8.18
C LEU A 381 21.88 -11.30 8.22
N PRO A 382 21.36 -10.06 8.17
CA PRO A 382 22.21 -8.89 8.28
C PRO A 382 22.95 -8.85 9.62
N ASN A 383 24.25 -8.59 9.58
CA ASN A 383 25.05 -8.38 10.78
C ASN A 383 24.85 -6.94 11.28
N PRO A 384 24.36 -6.72 12.51
CA PRO A 384 24.20 -5.38 13.06
C PRO A 384 25.52 -4.61 13.19
N ASP A 385 26.64 -5.34 13.40
CA ASP A 385 27.98 -4.75 13.60
C ASP A 385 28.71 -4.47 12.29
N ASP A 386 28.23 -5.04 11.17
CA ASP A 386 28.75 -4.81 9.82
C ASP A 386 27.58 -4.67 8.83
N PRO A 387 26.89 -3.52 8.81
CA PRO A 387 25.72 -3.30 7.95
C PRO A 387 26.04 -3.31 6.45
N GLU A 388 27.30 -3.05 6.08
CA GLU A 388 27.77 -3.03 4.69
C GLU A 388 28.35 -4.39 4.25
N GLY A 389 28.64 -5.30 5.18
CA GLY A 389 29.11 -6.65 4.91
C GLY A 389 28.08 -7.52 4.18
N GLU A 390 28.54 -8.56 3.52
CA GLU A 390 27.64 -9.54 2.90
C GLU A 390 26.99 -10.44 3.96
N PRO A 391 25.71 -10.24 4.30
CA PRO A 391 25.02 -11.01 5.33
C PRO A 391 24.53 -12.34 4.75
N ILE A 392 25.43 -13.20 4.31
CA ILE A 392 25.09 -14.50 3.74
C ILE A 392 25.03 -15.53 4.87
N LEU A 393 23.87 -16.09 5.13
CA LEU A 393 23.68 -17.23 6.03
C LEU A 393 23.88 -18.55 5.29
N VAL A 394 23.39 -18.61 4.04
CA VAL A 394 23.50 -19.79 3.18
C VAL A 394 24.17 -19.39 1.87
N PRO A 395 25.24 -20.07 1.45
CA PRO A 395 25.87 -19.84 0.15
C PRO A 395 24.85 -19.92 -0.99
N ARG A 396 25.06 -19.13 -2.05
CA ARG A 396 24.13 -19.04 -3.19
C ARG A 396 23.80 -20.42 -3.80
N GLY A 397 24.81 -21.29 -3.98
CA GLY A 397 24.63 -22.63 -4.53
C GLY A 397 23.91 -23.62 -3.61
N GLU A 398 23.70 -23.26 -2.35
CA GLU A 398 23.06 -24.10 -1.33
C GLU A 398 21.76 -23.47 -0.80
N ASN A 399 21.31 -22.36 -1.39
CA ASN A 399 20.09 -21.67 -0.96
C ASN A 399 18.84 -22.41 -1.47
N PRO A 400 18.07 -23.10 -0.59
CA PRO A 400 16.94 -23.91 -1.01
C PRO A 400 15.82 -23.08 -1.66
N ARG A 401 15.65 -21.82 -1.23
CA ARG A 401 14.66 -20.90 -1.83
C ARG A 401 15.03 -20.58 -3.28
N LEU A 402 16.32 -20.35 -3.54
CA LEU A 402 16.79 -20.08 -4.90
C LEU A 402 16.71 -21.34 -5.76
N SER A 403 17.03 -22.52 -5.20
CA SER A 403 16.88 -23.80 -5.91
C SER A 403 15.42 -24.05 -6.30
N ALA A 404 14.47 -23.95 -5.36
CA ALA A 404 13.05 -24.12 -5.64
C ALA A 404 12.52 -23.11 -6.68
N PHE A 405 13.07 -21.88 -6.70
CA PHE A 405 12.76 -20.91 -7.75
C PHE A 405 13.33 -21.35 -9.11
N SER A 406 14.54 -21.86 -9.15
CA SER A 406 15.19 -22.32 -10.38
C SER A 406 14.46 -23.53 -10.97
N ASP A 407 14.07 -24.50 -10.14
CA ASP A 407 13.28 -25.65 -10.56
C ASP A 407 11.92 -25.21 -11.17
N TRP A 408 11.22 -24.31 -10.47
CA TRP A 408 9.98 -23.73 -11.01
C TRP A 408 10.20 -23.00 -12.35
N LEU A 409 11.32 -22.32 -12.49
CA LEU A 409 11.63 -21.57 -13.70
C LEU A 409 11.93 -22.49 -14.91
N GLU A 410 12.41 -23.71 -14.67
CA GLU A 410 12.55 -24.75 -15.68
C GLU A 410 11.17 -25.25 -16.14
N ASP A 411 10.23 -25.46 -15.21
CA ASP A 411 8.86 -25.88 -15.50
C ASP A 411 8.10 -24.83 -16.31
N VAL A 412 8.29 -23.55 -16.03
CA VAL A 412 7.65 -22.44 -16.75
C VAL A 412 8.23 -22.26 -18.18
N GLY A 413 9.43 -22.74 -18.41
CA GLY A 413 10.10 -22.70 -19.70
C GLY A 413 10.38 -21.27 -20.18
N THR A 414 9.83 -20.87 -21.33
CA THR A 414 10.06 -19.54 -21.94
C THR A 414 8.96 -18.52 -21.68
N GLN A 415 7.95 -18.85 -20.89
CA GLN A 415 6.83 -17.95 -20.61
C GLN A 415 7.30 -16.70 -19.87
N GLN A 416 6.75 -15.54 -20.25
CA GLN A 416 7.06 -14.30 -19.55
C GLN A 416 6.44 -14.30 -18.15
N SER A 417 7.22 -13.92 -17.13
CA SER A 417 6.81 -13.95 -15.75
C SER A 417 7.30 -12.72 -14.99
N ILE A 418 6.54 -12.29 -13.99
CA ILE A 418 6.95 -11.25 -13.05
C ILE A 418 7.34 -11.93 -11.74
N VAL A 419 8.53 -11.62 -11.24
CA VAL A 419 9.03 -12.11 -9.97
C VAL A 419 9.01 -10.99 -8.94
N TRP A 420 8.17 -11.14 -7.93
CA TRP A 420 7.98 -10.17 -6.86
C TRP A 420 8.87 -10.49 -5.67
N CYS A 421 9.64 -9.51 -5.25
CA CYS A 421 10.54 -9.59 -4.11
C CYS A 421 10.19 -8.52 -3.08
N ARG A 422 10.27 -8.89 -1.79
CA ARG A 422 10.16 -7.93 -0.70
C ARG A 422 11.48 -7.18 -0.49
N PHE A 423 12.59 -7.90 -0.47
CA PHE A 423 13.89 -7.36 -0.13
C PHE A 423 14.72 -7.04 -1.38
N THR A 424 15.53 -5.98 -1.30
CA THR A 424 16.45 -5.62 -2.37
C THR A 424 17.48 -6.72 -2.64
N ARG A 425 17.92 -7.43 -1.59
CA ARG A 425 18.85 -8.55 -1.73
C ARG A 425 18.25 -9.74 -2.49
N ASP A 426 16.95 -10.00 -2.37
CA ASP A 426 16.29 -11.02 -3.20
C ASP A 426 16.35 -10.61 -4.67
N VAL A 427 16.11 -9.31 -4.97
CA VAL A 427 16.25 -8.77 -6.33
C VAL A 427 17.68 -8.94 -6.84
N ASP A 428 18.69 -8.59 -6.02
CA ASP A 428 20.11 -8.72 -6.37
C ASP A 428 20.49 -10.18 -6.64
N LEU A 429 20.02 -11.10 -5.79
CA LEU A 429 20.28 -12.54 -5.91
C LEU A 429 19.71 -13.09 -7.22
N ILE A 430 18.42 -12.85 -7.46
CA ILE A 430 17.71 -13.37 -8.64
C ILE A 430 18.25 -12.74 -9.93
N THR A 431 18.51 -11.43 -9.94
CA THR A 431 19.04 -10.77 -11.15
C THR A 431 20.46 -11.24 -11.48
N ARG A 432 21.28 -11.55 -10.46
CA ARG A 432 22.61 -12.15 -10.64
C ARG A 432 22.52 -13.58 -11.17
N GLU A 433 21.55 -14.37 -10.68
CA GLU A 433 21.29 -15.74 -11.13
C GLU A 433 20.89 -15.80 -12.61
N LEU A 434 19.91 -14.99 -12.98
CA LEU A 434 19.33 -15.03 -14.32
C LEU A 434 20.20 -14.31 -15.37
N GLY A 435 20.92 -13.29 -14.97
CA GLY A 435 21.72 -12.43 -15.85
C GLY A 435 20.89 -11.51 -16.75
N PRO A 436 21.55 -10.46 -17.30
CA PRO A 436 20.87 -9.44 -18.12
C PRO A 436 20.21 -9.97 -19.41
N PRO A 437 20.65 -11.06 -20.04
CA PRO A 437 19.96 -11.59 -21.22
C PRO A 437 18.55 -12.13 -20.93
N ARG A 438 18.31 -12.64 -19.71
CA ARG A 438 17.07 -13.30 -19.33
C ARG A 438 16.11 -12.41 -18.58
N CYS A 439 16.62 -11.48 -17.73
CA CYS A 439 15.78 -10.67 -16.88
C CYS A 439 16.02 -9.16 -17.03
N VAL A 440 15.04 -8.39 -16.54
CA VAL A 440 15.15 -6.96 -16.22
C VAL A 440 14.92 -6.75 -14.74
N ARG A 441 15.52 -5.70 -14.18
CA ARG A 441 15.34 -5.24 -12.82
C ARG A 441 14.41 -4.02 -12.77
N TYR A 442 13.45 -4.03 -11.82
CA TYR A 442 12.54 -2.91 -11.59
C TYR A 442 12.32 -2.66 -10.09
N ASP A 443 13.20 -1.87 -9.48
CA ASP A 443 13.10 -1.51 -8.05
C ASP A 443 13.52 -0.05 -7.79
N GLY A 444 13.60 0.35 -6.51
CA GLY A 444 13.97 1.72 -6.12
C GLY A 444 15.42 2.11 -6.42
N GLN A 445 16.31 1.16 -6.67
CA GLN A 445 17.72 1.43 -6.97
C GLN A 445 17.96 1.74 -8.46
N VAL A 446 16.97 1.47 -9.31
CA VAL A 446 17.07 1.71 -10.77
C VAL A 446 16.59 3.12 -11.10
N SER A 447 17.34 3.85 -11.93
CA SER A 447 16.96 5.19 -12.39
C SER A 447 15.64 5.14 -13.18
N GLU A 448 14.87 6.23 -13.19
CA GLU A 448 13.60 6.30 -13.93
C GLU A 448 13.77 6.05 -15.45
N ARG A 449 14.91 6.44 -16.02
CA ARG A 449 15.25 6.15 -17.42
C ARG A 449 15.46 4.65 -17.64
N ASP A 450 16.18 4.00 -16.74
CA ASP A 450 16.46 2.58 -16.86
C ASP A 450 15.23 1.72 -16.54
N LYS A 451 14.36 2.17 -15.63
CA LYS A 451 13.03 1.55 -15.41
C LYS A 451 12.18 1.57 -16.67
N ALA A 452 12.13 2.71 -17.37
CA ALA A 452 11.40 2.80 -18.64
C ALA A 452 11.96 1.82 -19.67
N ARG A 453 13.30 1.75 -19.80
CA ARG A 453 13.97 0.81 -20.71
C ARG A 453 13.72 -0.65 -20.30
N ALA A 454 13.77 -0.97 -19.01
CA ALA A 454 13.49 -2.31 -18.49
C ALA A 454 12.07 -2.75 -18.85
N LEU A 455 11.10 -1.84 -18.65
CA LEU A 455 9.71 -2.08 -19.02
C LEU A 455 9.55 -2.34 -20.52
N ASP A 456 10.15 -1.51 -21.38
CA ASP A 456 10.10 -1.69 -22.83
C ASP A 456 10.67 -3.05 -23.28
N LEU A 457 11.80 -3.47 -22.67
CA LEU A 457 12.42 -4.77 -22.95
C LEU A 457 11.52 -5.94 -22.52
N PHE A 458 10.85 -5.82 -21.39
CA PHE A 458 9.92 -6.84 -20.92
C PHE A 458 8.63 -6.84 -21.75
N MET A 459 8.00 -5.69 -21.96
CA MET A 459 6.76 -5.58 -22.73
C MET A 459 6.91 -6.02 -24.20
N SER A 460 8.07 -5.79 -24.80
CA SER A 460 8.38 -6.25 -26.17
C SER A 460 8.74 -7.73 -26.27
N GLY A 461 8.72 -8.50 -25.17
CA GLY A 461 9.11 -9.92 -25.16
C GLY A 461 10.62 -10.18 -25.27
N LYS A 462 11.46 -9.14 -25.30
CA LYS A 462 12.93 -9.27 -25.40
C LYS A 462 13.57 -9.77 -24.10
N ARG A 463 12.83 -9.78 -23.00
CA ARG A 463 13.23 -10.33 -21.71
C ARG A 463 12.10 -11.19 -21.18
N GLN A 464 12.46 -12.34 -20.63
CA GLN A 464 11.53 -13.32 -20.12
C GLN A 464 11.00 -12.89 -18.74
N ILE A 465 11.88 -12.42 -17.85
CA ILE A 465 11.57 -12.19 -16.44
C ILE A 465 11.69 -10.70 -16.11
N CYS A 466 10.67 -10.18 -15.40
CA CYS A 466 10.76 -8.89 -14.74
C CYS A 466 10.89 -9.11 -13.22
N VAL A 467 12.06 -8.82 -12.64
CA VAL A 467 12.28 -8.92 -11.20
C VAL A 467 11.99 -7.57 -10.57
N ALA A 468 11.03 -7.52 -9.66
CA ALA A 468 10.49 -6.26 -9.15
C ALA A 468 10.16 -6.30 -7.64
N LYS A 469 10.17 -5.11 -7.02
CA LYS A 469 9.52 -4.90 -5.71
C LYS A 469 8.14 -4.30 -5.92
N ALA A 470 7.12 -4.86 -5.28
CA ALA A 470 5.74 -4.38 -5.40
C ALA A 470 5.62 -2.89 -5.00
N ALA A 471 6.27 -2.49 -3.90
CA ALA A 471 6.32 -1.12 -3.43
C ALA A 471 6.94 -0.11 -4.42
N SER A 472 7.88 -0.57 -5.26
CA SER A 472 8.61 0.28 -6.21
C SER A 472 7.96 0.37 -7.59
N MET A 473 7.07 -0.58 -7.91
CA MET A 473 6.39 -0.59 -9.19
C MET A 473 5.22 0.39 -9.15
N GLY A 474 5.44 1.57 -9.70
CA GLY A 474 4.52 2.70 -9.70
C GLY A 474 3.10 2.30 -10.10
N MET A 475 2.09 2.97 -9.54
CA MET A 475 0.68 2.73 -9.87
C MET A 475 0.40 3.04 -11.35
N GLY A 476 -0.50 2.28 -11.96
CA GLY A 476 -0.93 2.51 -13.35
C GLY A 476 -0.21 1.69 -14.41
N LEU A 477 0.89 1.01 -14.11
CA LEU A 477 1.55 0.14 -15.09
C LEU A 477 0.65 -1.05 -15.47
N THR A 478 0.60 -1.37 -16.76
CA THR A 478 -0.14 -2.50 -17.32
C THR A 478 0.85 -3.52 -17.86
N MET A 479 0.77 -4.78 -17.43
CA MET A 479 1.71 -5.84 -17.79
C MET A 479 0.95 -7.11 -18.22
N VAL A 480 -0.04 -6.93 -19.11
CA VAL A 480 -0.89 -8.01 -19.62
C VAL A 480 -0.18 -8.94 -20.62
N ASN A 481 1.05 -8.61 -21.01
CA ASN A 481 1.92 -9.48 -21.81
C ASN A 481 2.39 -10.73 -21.04
N SER A 482 2.23 -10.74 -19.71
CA SER A 482 2.51 -11.88 -18.84
C SER A 482 1.25 -12.32 -18.12
N SER A 483 1.10 -13.62 -17.89
CA SER A 483 0.01 -14.23 -17.11
C SER A 483 0.52 -14.99 -15.89
N ILE A 484 1.79 -14.83 -15.52
CA ILE A 484 2.40 -15.51 -14.38
C ILE A 484 3.07 -14.48 -13.47
N SER A 485 2.72 -14.53 -12.18
CA SER A 485 3.38 -13.82 -11.09
C SER A 485 3.96 -14.81 -10.10
N PHE A 486 5.22 -14.68 -9.79
CA PHE A 486 5.92 -15.48 -8.80
C PHE A 486 6.34 -14.62 -7.61
N TYR A 487 5.84 -14.91 -6.42
CA TYR A 487 6.20 -14.21 -5.19
C TYR A 487 7.35 -14.96 -4.52
N TYR A 488 8.57 -14.53 -4.81
CA TYR A 488 9.78 -15.06 -4.18
C TYR A 488 9.81 -14.79 -2.69
N SER A 489 9.41 -13.57 -2.29
CA SER A 489 9.18 -13.20 -0.89
C SER A 489 7.97 -12.26 -0.81
N ASN A 490 7.02 -12.58 0.08
CA ASN A 490 5.80 -11.82 0.25
C ASN A 490 5.95 -10.65 1.23
N THR A 491 5.16 -9.60 1.04
CA THR A 491 4.95 -8.52 2.00
C THR A 491 3.72 -8.80 2.86
N PHE A 492 3.64 -8.20 4.05
CA PHE A 492 2.41 -8.20 4.86
C PHE A 492 1.37 -7.19 4.36
N SER A 493 1.73 -6.32 3.42
CA SER A 493 0.85 -5.30 2.87
C SER A 493 -0.14 -5.89 1.88
N LEU A 494 -1.42 -6.01 2.27
CA LEU A 494 -2.49 -6.41 1.37
C LEU A 494 -2.60 -5.46 0.17
N LEU A 495 -2.39 -4.15 0.39
CA LEU A 495 -2.42 -3.15 -0.67
C LEU A 495 -1.39 -3.45 -1.76
N GLU A 496 -0.13 -3.70 -1.37
CA GLU A 496 0.93 -4.03 -2.31
C GLU A 496 0.65 -5.34 -3.05
N ARG A 497 0.14 -6.36 -2.32
CA ARG A 497 -0.23 -7.63 -2.92
C ARG A 497 -1.32 -7.46 -3.98
N LEU A 498 -2.42 -6.79 -3.66
CA LEU A 498 -3.51 -6.53 -4.60
C LEU A 498 -3.05 -5.65 -5.78
N GLN A 499 -2.25 -4.63 -5.53
CA GLN A 499 -1.70 -3.78 -6.59
C GLN A 499 -0.77 -4.56 -7.52
N SER A 500 0.06 -5.47 -7.01
CA SER A 500 0.93 -6.32 -7.84
C SER A 500 0.11 -7.30 -8.71
N GLU A 501 -0.93 -7.91 -8.15
CA GLU A 501 -1.85 -8.75 -8.92
C GLU A 501 -2.57 -7.99 -10.04
N ASP A 502 -3.00 -6.76 -9.76
CA ASP A 502 -3.71 -5.90 -10.71
C ASP A 502 -2.85 -5.39 -11.87
N ARG A 503 -1.52 -5.64 -11.88
CA ARG A 503 -0.66 -5.35 -13.05
C ARG A 503 -0.99 -6.23 -14.24
N GLN A 504 -1.34 -7.46 -13.98
CA GLN A 504 -1.61 -8.49 -14.98
C GLN A 504 -3.11 -8.75 -15.15
N HIS A 505 -3.88 -8.74 -14.05
CA HIS A 505 -5.32 -9.02 -14.06
C HIS A 505 -6.15 -7.75 -14.31
N ARG A 506 -6.14 -7.29 -15.55
CA ARG A 506 -6.86 -6.09 -16.02
C ARG A 506 -7.23 -6.18 -17.50
N LEU A 507 -8.00 -5.21 -17.99
CA LEU A 507 -8.40 -5.15 -19.41
C LEU A 507 -7.22 -5.36 -20.36
N GLY A 508 -7.39 -6.27 -21.32
CA GLY A 508 -6.37 -6.72 -22.26
C GLY A 508 -5.66 -8.01 -21.83
N GLN A 509 -5.96 -8.56 -20.65
CA GLN A 509 -5.53 -9.92 -20.29
C GLN A 509 -6.53 -10.94 -20.82
N HIS A 510 -6.04 -11.93 -21.57
CA HIS A 510 -6.86 -12.99 -22.19
C HIS A 510 -6.58 -14.38 -21.62
N ASN A 511 -5.49 -14.52 -20.87
CA ASN A 511 -5.10 -15.80 -20.26
C ASN A 511 -5.39 -15.82 -18.76
N PRO A 512 -5.75 -16.99 -18.16
CA PRO A 512 -5.77 -17.15 -16.72
C PRO A 512 -4.46 -16.65 -16.09
N VAL A 513 -4.56 -15.86 -15.02
CA VAL A 513 -3.37 -15.33 -14.35
C VAL A 513 -3.03 -16.20 -13.16
N THR A 514 -1.85 -16.81 -13.21
CA THR A 514 -1.34 -17.67 -12.13
C THR A 514 -0.42 -16.89 -11.19
N TYR A 515 -0.74 -16.96 -9.90
CA TYR A 515 0.04 -16.39 -8.81
C TYR A 515 0.65 -17.52 -8.00
N VAL A 516 1.99 -17.61 -7.99
CA VAL A 516 2.74 -18.65 -7.29
C VAL A 516 3.41 -18.05 -6.07
N ASP A 517 3.10 -18.56 -4.89
CA ASP A 517 3.72 -18.15 -3.63
C ASP A 517 4.79 -19.16 -3.19
N LEU A 518 6.04 -18.73 -3.11
CA LEU A 518 7.15 -19.54 -2.61
C LEU A 518 7.22 -19.44 -1.08
N VAL A 519 7.13 -20.57 -0.41
CA VAL A 519 6.94 -20.65 1.04
C VAL A 519 7.92 -21.63 1.66
N ALA A 520 8.71 -21.17 2.63
CA ALA A 520 9.51 -22.05 3.47
C ALA A 520 8.60 -22.70 4.53
N ASP A 521 8.61 -24.04 4.58
CA ASP A 521 7.73 -24.77 5.51
C ASP A 521 8.06 -24.47 6.98
N GLY A 522 7.00 -24.41 7.81
CA GLY A 522 7.13 -24.13 9.23
C GLY A 522 7.71 -22.76 9.56
N THR A 523 7.62 -21.76 8.68
CA THR A 523 8.20 -20.44 8.88
C THR A 523 7.17 -19.30 8.89
N VAL A 524 7.65 -18.08 9.08
CA VAL A 524 6.88 -16.84 9.01
C VAL A 524 6.20 -16.63 7.65
N ASP A 525 6.66 -17.26 6.56
CA ASP A 525 6.04 -17.14 5.24
C ASP A 525 4.57 -17.59 5.25
N LEU A 526 4.26 -18.68 5.94
CA LEU A 526 2.88 -19.16 6.12
C LEU A 526 2.02 -18.14 6.88
N LYS A 527 2.60 -17.50 7.91
CA LYS A 527 1.90 -16.48 8.70
C LYS A 527 1.64 -15.21 7.88
N ILE A 528 2.56 -14.85 6.99
CA ILE A 528 2.35 -13.73 6.05
C ILE A 528 1.13 -14.01 5.16
N LEU A 529 1.05 -15.19 4.55
CA LEU A 529 -0.11 -15.55 3.73
C LEU A 529 -1.42 -15.57 4.53
N GLN A 530 -1.39 -16.09 5.75
CA GLN A 530 -2.56 -16.08 6.64
C GLN A 530 -3.00 -14.65 6.99
N SER A 531 -2.05 -13.77 7.32
CA SER A 531 -2.32 -12.36 7.60
C SER A 531 -2.93 -11.64 6.40
N LEU A 532 -2.41 -11.89 5.19
CA LEU A 532 -2.98 -11.34 3.96
C LEU A 532 -4.43 -11.80 3.74
N ARG A 533 -4.75 -13.08 3.99
CA ARG A 533 -6.12 -13.61 3.91
C ARG A 533 -7.06 -12.90 4.88
N THR A 534 -6.68 -12.85 6.16
CA THR A 534 -7.48 -12.20 7.21
C THR A 534 -7.72 -10.72 6.88
N SER A 535 -6.69 -10.01 6.43
CA SER A 535 -6.81 -8.61 6.02
C SER A 535 -7.76 -8.45 4.82
N ASN A 536 -7.72 -9.37 3.84
CA ASN A 536 -8.62 -9.34 2.69
C ASN A 536 -10.07 -9.63 3.08
N GLU A 537 -10.31 -10.56 4.00
CA GLU A 537 -11.65 -10.85 4.54
C GLU A 537 -12.24 -9.62 5.23
N ILE A 538 -11.46 -8.98 6.12
CA ILE A 538 -11.88 -7.76 6.81
C ILE A 538 -12.18 -6.65 5.80
N ALA A 539 -11.30 -6.44 4.83
CA ALA A 539 -11.47 -5.44 3.78
C ALA A 539 -12.74 -5.70 2.96
N SER A 540 -12.99 -6.95 2.57
CA SER A 540 -14.20 -7.33 1.82
C SER A 540 -15.47 -7.02 2.60
N ARG A 541 -15.53 -7.33 3.88
CA ARG A 541 -16.69 -7.01 4.73
C ARG A 541 -16.95 -5.51 4.86
N VAL A 542 -15.91 -4.70 5.06
CA VAL A 542 -16.07 -3.23 5.12
C VAL A 542 -16.49 -2.64 3.79
N ASN A 543 -15.96 -3.19 2.68
CA ASN A 543 -16.27 -2.72 1.34
C ASN A 543 -17.62 -3.24 0.82
N GLY A 544 -18.21 -4.26 1.46
CA GLY A 544 -19.40 -4.97 0.99
C GLY A 544 -19.14 -5.84 -0.24
N ASP A 545 -17.91 -6.27 -0.45
CA ASP A 545 -17.55 -7.19 -1.52
C ASP A 545 -17.88 -8.63 -1.10
N GLU A 546 -18.27 -9.50 -2.04
CA GLU A 546 -18.34 -10.92 -1.78
C GLU A 546 -16.93 -11.45 -1.47
N TYR A 547 -16.77 -12.05 -0.27
CA TYR A 547 -15.53 -12.72 0.06
C TYR A 547 -15.42 -14.01 -0.77
N ARG A 548 -14.42 -14.06 -1.62
CA ARG A 548 -14.02 -15.28 -2.31
C ARG A 548 -12.75 -15.83 -1.66
N GLU A 549 -12.70 -17.14 -1.52
CA GLU A 549 -11.51 -17.79 -0.98
C GLU A 549 -10.28 -17.45 -1.82
N TRP A 550 -9.31 -16.84 -1.17
CA TRP A 550 -8.11 -16.25 -1.78
C TRP A 550 -6.88 -16.80 -1.07
N LEU A 551 -5.81 -17.12 -1.78
CA LEU A 551 -4.57 -17.68 -1.22
C LEU A 551 -4.80 -19.03 -0.47
N ARG A 552 -5.39 -20.03 -1.10
CA ARG A 552 -5.55 -21.40 -0.56
C ARG A 552 -4.24 -22.04 -0.16
#